data_e57a238fd3dce7796b96c685ffa4d87b
#
_entry.id   e57a238fd3dce7796b96c685ffa4d87b
#
_cell.length_a   1.000
_cell.length_b   1.000
_cell.length_c   1.000
_cell.angle_alpha   90.00
_cell.angle_beta   90.00
_cell.angle_gamma   90.00
#
_symmetry.space_group_name_H-M   'P 1'
#
loop_
_entity.id
_entity.type
_entity.pdbx_description
1 polymer ?
#
loop_
_entity_poly.entity_id
_entity_poly.type
_entity_poly.pdbx_seq_one_letter_code
_entity_poly.pdbx_strand_id
1 'polypeptide(L)'
;MRKWYLATTLAFLLAGCSGEEGADNGGQTVGADRPVVFASNYPLQYFAERISTPLVDVRLPEFGDEDPAFWMPTSEDILALQQADLVLLNGASYESWLKNVSLPSTRLVVTSEDFKEQFIPQEEATTHSHGLDGEHEHSATAFTTWLDLTLAVKQVQAIRDVFSERWPEHKGQFQSQCGTLMQELEALDAEVKMIVEKDPSVPVVFSHPVYQYFAHRYGLNGRTVHWEPHEIPSDDMWQEFATLLGSHTAKWLIWEGEPSPDIIAKLESMSIQSVVFDPCAGKPDGGDFASVMRLNMVALKTVYGQQ
;
A
#
# COMPACT_ATOMS: atom_id res chain seq x y z
N MET A 1 -30.76 -44.69 48.92
CA MET A 1 -30.02 -45.11 50.16
C MET A 1 -28.88 -44.09 50.30
N ARG A 2 -29.03 -43.08 51.15
CA ARG A 2 -28.41 -42.90 52.47
C ARG A 2 -26.89 -43.08 52.44
N LYS A 3 -26.05 -42.11 52.85
CA LYS A 3 -25.92 -41.26 54.03
C LYS A 3 -24.88 -40.20 53.73
N TRP A 4 -24.98 -38.88 53.92
CA TRP A 4 -24.77 -38.08 55.11
C TRP A 4 -23.54 -38.47 55.94
N TYR A 5 -22.56 -37.54 56.08
CA TYR A 5 -22.01 -37.10 57.36
C TYR A 5 -21.34 -35.73 57.23
N LEU A 6 -21.67 -34.95 58.17
CA LEU A 6 -21.35 -33.59 58.59
C LEU A 6 -20.01 -33.48 59.33
N ALA A 7 -19.55 -32.25 59.37
CA ALA A 7 -18.85 -31.48 60.43
C ALA A 7 -17.37 -31.84 60.68
N THR A 8 -16.48 -30.90 60.91
CA THR A 8 -16.44 -29.96 62.01
C THR A 8 -15.35 -28.90 61.76
N THR A 9 -15.66 -27.67 62.15
CA THR A 9 -14.85 -26.47 62.34
C THR A 9 -13.65 -26.67 63.26
N LEU A 10 -12.49 -26.06 62.94
CA LEU A 10 -11.58 -25.56 63.98
C LEU A 10 -10.83 -24.33 63.50
N ALA A 11 -11.08 -23.22 64.17
CA ALA A 11 -10.35 -21.97 64.02
C ALA A 11 -9.05 -22.02 64.85
N PHE A 12 -7.95 -21.54 64.28
CA PHE A 12 -6.79 -21.11 65.07
C PHE A 12 -6.31 -19.77 64.53
N LEU A 13 -6.47 -18.75 65.34
CA LEU A 13 -5.83 -17.46 65.25
C LEU A 13 -4.39 -17.61 65.78
N LEU A 14 -3.40 -17.22 64.97
CA LEU A 14 -2.14 -16.76 65.53
C LEU A 14 -1.63 -15.60 64.62
N ALA A 15 -1.48 -14.47 65.27
CA ALA A 15 -0.84 -13.27 64.72
C ALA A 15 0.69 -13.46 64.65
N GLY A 16 1.32 -12.98 63.57
CA GLY A 16 2.76 -12.89 63.47
C GLY A 16 3.11 -11.87 62.41
N CYS A 17 3.72 -10.77 62.84
CA CYS A 17 4.13 -9.60 62.07
C CYS A 17 5.32 -9.86 61.16
N SER A 18 5.43 -8.98 60.17
CA SER A 18 6.62 -8.41 59.51
C SER A 18 7.28 -9.19 58.39
N GLY A 19 7.34 -8.51 57.23
CA GLY A 19 8.19 -8.79 56.09
C GLY A 19 7.61 -8.22 54.82
N GLU A 20 7.61 -6.89 54.67
CA GLU A 20 7.46 -6.24 53.36
C GLU A 20 8.75 -6.49 52.56
N GLU A 21 8.71 -7.47 51.66
CA GLU A 21 9.56 -7.44 50.47
C GLU A 21 8.65 -7.11 49.31
N GLY A 22 8.71 -5.86 48.89
CA GLY A 22 8.06 -5.36 47.71
C GLY A 22 8.66 -6.07 46.48
N ALA A 23 7.89 -7.04 45.97
CA ALA A 23 8.06 -7.45 44.59
C ALA A 23 7.58 -6.27 43.72
N ASP A 24 8.51 -5.51 43.21
CA ASP A 24 8.31 -4.54 42.15
C ASP A 24 7.87 -5.32 40.92
N ASN A 25 6.58 -5.55 40.80
CA ASN A 25 5.92 -5.92 39.57
C ASN A 25 6.02 -4.67 38.69
N GLY A 26 7.08 -4.59 37.89
CA GLY A 26 7.19 -3.67 36.78
C GLY A 26 6.01 -3.86 35.83
N GLY A 27 4.83 -3.37 36.26
CA GLY A 27 3.71 -3.12 35.39
C GLY A 27 4.20 -2.15 34.34
N GLN A 28 4.44 -2.65 33.12
CA GLN A 28 4.54 -1.79 31.95
C GLN A 28 3.29 -0.92 31.96
N THR A 29 3.46 0.35 32.28
CA THR A 29 2.46 1.38 32.10
C THR A 29 2.19 1.48 30.59
N VAL A 30 1.17 0.78 30.13
CA VAL A 30 0.54 1.02 28.82
C VAL A 30 -0.15 2.38 28.95
N GLY A 31 0.59 3.45 28.64
CA GLY A 31 0.10 4.81 28.83
C GLY A 31 1.13 5.91 28.53
N ALA A 32 2.26 5.60 27.91
CA ALA A 32 3.06 6.64 27.26
C ALA A 32 2.41 6.94 25.91
N ASP A 33 2.13 8.22 25.62
CA ASP A 33 1.66 8.65 24.31
C ASP A 33 2.68 8.15 23.26
N ARG A 34 2.26 7.15 22.46
CA ARG A 34 3.11 6.65 21.38
C ARG A 34 3.25 7.74 20.33
N PRO A 35 4.44 7.91 19.76
CA PRO A 35 4.61 8.81 18.62
C PRO A 35 3.59 8.51 17.52
N VAL A 36 3.01 9.55 16.93
CA VAL A 36 2.03 9.47 15.86
C VAL A 36 2.71 9.78 14.53
N VAL A 37 2.60 8.86 13.58
CA VAL A 37 3.13 9.00 12.23
C VAL A 37 1.99 8.87 11.23
N PHE A 38 1.84 9.82 10.32
CA PHE A 38 0.94 9.68 9.19
C PHE A 38 1.68 9.19 7.96
N ALA A 39 1.05 8.31 7.20
CA ALA A 39 1.49 7.88 5.88
C ALA A 39 0.55 8.42 4.81
N SER A 40 1.06 8.83 3.65
CA SER A 40 0.27 9.39 2.56
C SER A 40 -0.49 8.34 1.75
N ASN A 41 -0.09 7.06 1.85
CA ASN A 41 -0.74 5.94 1.21
C ASN A 41 -0.59 4.66 2.05
N TYR A 42 -1.35 3.63 1.67
CA TYR A 42 -1.35 2.38 2.43
C TYR A 42 -0.03 1.60 2.37
N PRO A 43 0.69 1.50 1.24
CA PRO A 43 2.01 0.85 1.23
C PRO A 43 2.97 1.42 2.28
N LEU A 44 3.04 2.74 2.42
CA LEU A 44 3.88 3.38 3.43
C LEU A 44 3.39 3.12 4.86
N GLN A 45 2.05 3.11 5.09
CA GLN A 45 1.49 2.70 6.38
C GLN A 45 1.93 1.28 6.71
N TYR A 46 1.72 0.34 5.78
CA TYR A 46 2.09 -1.06 5.97
C TYR A 46 3.59 -1.20 6.29
N PHE A 47 4.46 -0.54 5.54
CA PHE A 47 5.90 -0.60 5.77
C PHE A 47 6.28 -0.04 7.15
N ALA A 48 5.72 1.11 7.52
CA ALA A 48 5.97 1.75 8.79
C ALA A 48 5.46 0.91 9.98
N GLU A 49 4.25 0.35 9.90
CA GLU A 49 3.70 -0.55 10.90
C GLU A 49 4.55 -1.82 11.06
N ARG A 50 4.97 -2.44 9.96
CA ARG A 50 5.82 -3.63 9.98
C ARG A 50 7.18 -3.38 10.64
N ILE A 51 7.71 -2.16 10.54
CA ILE A 51 8.99 -1.78 11.15
C ILE A 51 8.84 -1.43 12.63
N SER A 52 7.72 -0.84 13.03
CA SER A 52 7.64 -0.11 14.30
C SER A 52 6.63 -0.64 15.32
N THR A 53 5.71 -1.52 14.95
CA THR A 53 4.71 -2.02 15.91
C THR A 53 5.36 -2.77 17.08
N PRO A 54 4.98 -2.53 18.33
CA PRO A 54 3.89 -1.64 18.79
C PRO A 54 4.35 -0.23 19.23
N LEU A 55 5.53 0.23 18.84
CA LEU A 55 6.20 1.41 19.39
C LEU A 55 5.66 2.74 18.84
N VAL A 56 5.18 2.74 17.60
CA VAL A 56 4.67 3.92 16.89
C VAL A 56 3.21 3.67 16.51
N ASP A 57 2.40 4.72 16.58
CA ASP A 57 1.02 4.74 16.10
C ASP A 57 1.02 5.28 14.66
N VAL A 58 0.95 4.37 13.69
CA VAL A 58 0.97 4.74 12.27
C VAL A 58 -0.46 4.86 11.75
N ARG A 59 -0.76 5.99 11.14
CA ARG A 59 -2.11 6.33 10.68
C ARG A 59 -2.13 6.63 9.18
N LEU A 60 -3.28 6.34 8.55
CA LEU A 60 -3.68 6.87 7.26
C LEU A 60 -4.72 7.97 7.47
N PRO A 61 -4.78 8.98 6.59
CA PRO A 61 -5.98 9.79 6.45
C PRO A 61 -7.20 8.92 6.08
N GLU A 62 -8.39 9.41 6.38
CA GLU A 62 -9.62 8.78 5.90
C GLU A 62 -9.90 9.29 4.48
N PHE A 63 -9.61 8.45 3.48
CA PHE A 63 -9.78 8.82 2.07
C PHE A 63 -11.24 8.70 1.60
N GLY A 64 -12.12 8.04 2.39
CA GLY A 64 -13.47 7.69 1.93
C GLY A 64 -13.42 6.75 0.73
N ASP A 65 -14.23 7.06 -0.30
CA ASP A 65 -14.24 6.34 -1.57
C ASP A 65 -13.29 6.97 -2.62
N GLU A 66 -12.51 8.00 -2.23
CA GLU A 66 -11.58 8.69 -3.14
C GLU A 66 -10.27 7.89 -3.30
N ASP A 67 -9.68 7.98 -4.50
CA ASP A 67 -8.31 7.50 -4.69
C ASP A 67 -7.35 8.34 -3.83
N PRO A 68 -6.53 7.70 -2.98
CA PRO A 68 -5.60 8.41 -2.11
C PRO A 68 -4.66 9.39 -2.84
N ALA A 69 -4.37 9.17 -4.12
CA ALA A 69 -3.53 10.07 -4.92
C ALA A 69 -4.21 11.43 -5.22
N PHE A 70 -5.55 11.46 -5.22
CA PHE A 70 -6.35 12.65 -5.50
C PHE A 70 -7.04 13.23 -4.26
N TRP A 71 -6.85 12.59 -3.11
CA TRP A 71 -7.41 13.03 -1.85
C TRP A 71 -7.05 14.47 -1.52
N MET A 72 -8.04 15.20 -1.01
CA MET A 72 -7.89 16.60 -0.57
C MET A 72 -8.17 16.69 0.94
N PRO A 73 -7.19 17.09 1.77
CA PRO A 73 -7.34 17.15 3.21
C PRO A 73 -8.36 18.19 3.65
N THR A 74 -9.21 17.82 4.58
CA THR A 74 -10.08 18.74 5.32
C THR A 74 -9.27 19.57 6.32
N SER A 75 -9.89 20.59 6.91
CA SER A 75 -9.23 21.36 7.98
C SER A 75 -8.87 20.50 9.20
N GLU A 76 -9.63 19.44 9.47
CA GLU A 76 -9.37 18.49 10.56
C GLU A 76 -8.16 17.61 10.25
N ASP A 77 -8.07 17.10 9.02
CA ASP A 77 -6.92 16.35 8.55
C ASP A 77 -5.63 17.18 8.63
N ILE A 78 -5.69 18.43 8.18
CA ILE A 78 -4.55 19.35 8.24
C ILE A 78 -4.07 19.55 9.68
N LEU A 79 -5.00 19.72 10.63
CA LEU A 79 -4.64 19.83 12.05
C LEU A 79 -4.02 18.55 12.59
N ALA A 80 -4.54 17.38 12.21
CA ALA A 80 -3.99 16.10 12.61
C ALA A 80 -2.57 15.90 12.05
N LEU A 81 -2.35 16.20 10.76
CA LEU A 81 -1.05 16.15 10.12
C LEU A 81 -0.05 17.13 10.77
N GLN A 82 -0.49 18.33 11.16
CA GLN A 82 0.35 19.32 11.86
C GLN A 82 0.75 18.87 13.28
N GLN A 83 -0.03 18.02 13.91
CA GLN A 83 0.24 17.51 15.27
C GLN A 83 1.11 16.24 15.24
N ALA A 84 1.18 15.55 14.11
CA ALA A 84 1.97 14.33 13.97
C ALA A 84 3.46 14.56 14.25
N ASP A 85 4.15 13.54 14.74
CA ASP A 85 5.60 13.54 14.92
C ASP A 85 6.34 13.48 13.58
N LEU A 86 5.81 12.70 12.63
CA LEU A 86 6.30 12.57 11.26
C LEU A 86 5.12 12.38 10.28
N VAL A 87 5.34 12.80 9.03
CA VAL A 87 4.47 12.52 7.89
C VAL A 87 5.33 11.86 6.81
N LEU A 88 5.05 10.60 6.52
CA LEU A 88 5.72 9.83 5.46
C LEU A 88 5.02 10.12 4.14
N LEU A 89 5.79 10.58 3.19
CA LEU A 89 5.36 10.93 1.85
C LEU A 89 5.94 9.93 0.84
N ASN A 90 5.13 9.53 -0.13
CA ASN A 90 5.61 8.72 -1.24
C ASN A 90 6.61 9.49 -2.10
N GLY A 91 6.35 10.76 -2.35
CA GLY A 91 7.08 11.56 -3.33
C GLY A 91 6.63 11.26 -4.77
N ALA A 92 7.49 11.53 -5.75
CA ALA A 92 7.16 11.39 -7.18
C ALA A 92 5.86 12.11 -7.57
N SER A 93 5.57 13.24 -6.94
CA SER A 93 4.35 14.05 -7.15
C SER A 93 3.03 13.39 -6.72
N TYR A 94 3.09 12.32 -5.90
CA TYR A 94 1.90 11.65 -5.38
C TYR A 94 1.02 12.58 -4.55
N GLU A 95 1.62 13.35 -3.65
CA GLU A 95 0.92 14.22 -2.71
C GLU A 95 0.62 15.59 -3.35
N SER A 96 -0.33 15.64 -4.29
CA SER A 96 -0.73 16.90 -4.95
C SER A 96 -1.28 17.94 -3.96
N TRP A 97 -1.89 17.49 -2.87
CA TRP A 97 -2.47 18.30 -1.80
C TRP A 97 -1.44 19.13 -1.01
N LEU A 98 -0.16 18.73 -0.99
CA LEU A 98 0.90 19.49 -0.31
C LEU A 98 1.06 20.94 -0.82
N LYS A 99 0.65 21.19 -2.07
CA LYS A 99 0.67 22.56 -2.64
C LYS A 99 -0.24 23.52 -1.87
N ASN A 100 -1.26 22.99 -1.20
CA ASN A 100 -2.32 23.75 -0.53
C ASN A 100 -2.23 23.70 1.01
N VAL A 101 -1.26 22.96 1.56
CA VAL A 101 -1.14 22.69 3.00
C VAL A 101 0.23 23.13 3.51
N SER A 102 0.23 23.84 4.64
CA SER A 102 1.49 24.20 5.31
C SER A 102 1.79 23.24 6.45
N LEU A 103 2.83 22.43 6.28
CA LEU A 103 3.35 21.51 7.28
C LEU A 103 4.82 21.85 7.62
N PRO A 104 5.26 21.59 8.86
CA PRO A 104 6.68 21.77 9.22
C PRO A 104 7.58 20.83 8.42
N SER A 105 8.50 21.38 7.65
CA SER A 105 9.41 20.58 6.79
C SER A 105 10.23 19.56 7.57
N THR A 106 10.53 19.83 8.85
CA THR A 106 11.26 18.93 9.74
C THR A 106 10.49 17.65 10.13
N ARG A 107 9.21 17.57 9.80
CA ARG A 107 8.34 16.42 10.04
C ARG A 107 8.02 15.65 8.75
N LEU A 108 8.33 16.22 7.59
CA LEU A 108 8.08 15.59 6.30
C LEU A 108 9.23 14.69 5.91
N VAL A 109 8.91 13.47 5.50
CA VAL A 109 9.87 12.46 5.06
C VAL A 109 9.46 11.95 3.69
N VAL A 110 10.16 12.37 2.65
CA VAL A 110 9.96 11.87 1.28
C VAL A 110 10.70 10.54 1.15
N THR A 111 9.96 9.43 1.17
CA THR A 111 10.56 8.09 1.20
C THR A 111 11.24 7.67 -0.10
N SER A 112 10.97 8.39 -1.19
CA SER A 112 11.56 8.16 -2.52
C SER A 112 12.74 9.08 -2.86
N GLU A 113 13.19 9.94 -1.93
CA GLU A 113 14.23 10.93 -2.22
C GLU A 113 15.54 10.30 -2.72
N ASP A 114 15.94 9.16 -2.15
CA ASP A 114 17.20 8.49 -2.50
C ASP A 114 17.20 7.83 -3.89
N PHE A 115 16.03 7.77 -4.55
CA PHE A 115 15.94 7.19 -5.89
C PHE A 115 15.18 8.09 -6.90
N LYS A 116 15.12 9.37 -6.66
CA LYS A 116 14.45 10.34 -7.55
C LYS A 116 14.98 10.33 -8.99
N GLU A 117 16.24 9.96 -9.19
CA GLU A 117 16.83 9.79 -10.52
C GLU A 117 16.23 8.59 -11.30
N GLN A 118 15.45 7.74 -10.63
CA GLN A 118 14.74 6.61 -11.22
C GLN A 118 13.25 6.90 -11.44
N PHE A 119 12.82 8.15 -11.25
CA PHE A 119 11.44 8.52 -11.52
C PHE A 119 11.12 8.41 -12.99
N ILE A 120 9.98 7.80 -13.30
CA ILE A 120 9.50 7.59 -14.66
C ILE A 120 8.67 8.80 -15.06
N PRO A 121 9.09 9.58 -16.08
CA PRO A 121 8.26 10.64 -16.62
C PRO A 121 6.96 10.06 -17.20
N GLN A 122 5.85 10.75 -16.98
CA GLN A 122 4.60 10.44 -17.65
C GLN A 122 4.61 11.18 -19.00
N GLU A 123 4.49 10.44 -20.12
CA GLU A 123 4.72 10.99 -21.46
C GLU A 123 3.64 12.00 -21.90
N GLU A 124 2.46 12.01 -21.24
CA GLU A 124 1.42 13.00 -21.49
C GLU A 124 0.75 13.40 -20.18
N ALA A 125 0.82 14.69 -19.85
CA ALA A 125 -0.12 15.31 -18.91
C ALA A 125 -1.46 15.47 -19.67
N THR A 126 -2.25 14.41 -19.75
CA THR A 126 -3.59 14.49 -20.34
C THR A 126 -4.58 14.87 -19.26
N THR A 127 -5.28 15.98 -19.47
CA THR A 127 -6.45 16.35 -18.66
C THR A 127 -7.61 15.46 -19.12
N HIS A 128 -8.08 14.60 -18.24
CA HIS A 128 -9.31 13.83 -18.49
C HIS A 128 -10.42 14.32 -17.56
N SER A 129 -11.64 14.33 -18.06
CA SER A 129 -12.83 14.62 -17.25
C SER A 129 -13.52 13.29 -16.96
N HIS A 130 -13.60 12.94 -15.70
CA HIS A 130 -14.36 11.78 -15.22
C HIS A 130 -15.74 12.26 -14.74
N GLY A 131 -16.72 12.28 -15.62
CA GLY A 131 -18.13 12.51 -15.27
C GLY A 131 -18.40 13.71 -14.37
N LEU A 132 -19.03 13.48 -13.22
CA LEU A 132 -19.41 14.52 -12.26
C LEU A 132 -18.27 15.00 -11.33
N ASP A 133 -17.14 14.32 -11.31
CA ASP A 133 -16.04 14.56 -10.34
C ASP A 133 -14.97 15.53 -10.85
N GLY A 134 -15.06 16.04 -12.07
CA GLY A 134 -14.24 17.14 -12.58
C GLY A 134 -13.00 16.71 -13.37
N GLU A 135 -12.25 17.71 -13.84
CA GLU A 135 -10.97 17.54 -14.53
C GLU A 135 -9.84 17.36 -13.53
N HIS A 136 -9.05 16.28 -13.66
CA HIS A 136 -7.82 16.08 -12.91
C HIS A 136 -6.61 16.24 -13.83
N GLU A 137 -5.60 16.98 -13.36
CA GLU A 137 -4.32 17.12 -14.03
C GLU A 137 -3.41 15.95 -13.59
N HIS A 138 -3.10 15.04 -14.50
CA HIS A 138 -2.15 13.98 -14.22
C HIS A 138 -0.77 14.56 -13.91
N SER A 139 -0.09 13.99 -12.92
CA SER A 139 1.29 14.31 -12.60
C SER A 139 2.20 14.11 -13.81
N ALA A 140 3.18 14.98 -13.98
CA ALA A 140 4.24 14.82 -14.98
C ALA A 140 5.15 13.60 -14.70
N THR A 141 4.95 12.92 -13.58
CA THR A 141 5.76 11.80 -13.08
C THR A 141 4.83 10.69 -12.63
N ALA A 142 5.10 9.45 -13.05
CA ALA A 142 4.44 8.28 -12.48
C ALA A 142 4.78 8.17 -10.98
N PHE A 143 3.81 7.82 -10.16
CA PHE A 143 3.96 7.93 -8.70
C PHE A 143 3.82 6.60 -7.96
N THR A 144 3.38 5.53 -8.58
CA THR A 144 3.19 4.20 -7.96
C THR A 144 4.52 3.46 -7.76
N THR A 145 5.48 4.14 -7.12
CA THR A 145 6.87 3.67 -6.97
C THR A 145 6.98 2.32 -6.26
N TRP A 146 6.06 2.01 -5.35
CA TRP A 146 6.02 0.77 -4.56
C TRP A 146 5.72 -0.50 -5.38
N LEU A 147 5.22 -0.34 -6.63
CA LEU A 147 5.00 -1.46 -7.54
C LEU A 147 6.30 -2.00 -8.15
N ASP A 148 7.38 -1.22 -8.16
CA ASP A 148 8.74 -1.77 -8.24
C ASP A 148 9.18 -2.17 -6.83
N LEU A 149 9.12 -3.48 -6.54
CA LEU A 149 9.42 -3.99 -5.20
C LEU A 149 10.86 -3.69 -4.75
N THR A 150 11.79 -3.39 -5.68
CA THR A 150 13.13 -2.93 -5.30
C THR A 150 13.14 -1.47 -4.85
N LEU A 151 12.24 -0.63 -5.37
CA LEU A 151 12.03 0.72 -4.88
C LEU A 151 11.24 0.71 -3.57
N ALA A 152 10.27 -0.19 -3.42
CA ALA A 152 9.61 -0.43 -2.14
C ALA A 152 10.60 -0.77 -1.01
N VAL A 153 11.60 -1.62 -1.29
CA VAL A 153 12.70 -1.90 -0.35
C VAL A 153 13.46 -0.62 0.04
N LYS A 154 13.71 0.29 -0.90
CA LYS A 154 14.36 1.58 -0.59
C LYS A 154 13.48 2.47 0.28
N GLN A 155 12.15 2.49 0.03
CA GLN A 155 11.21 3.21 0.90
C GLN A 155 11.20 2.63 2.32
N VAL A 156 11.21 1.31 2.47
CA VAL A 156 11.34 0.62 3.77
C VAL A 156 12.63 1.03 4.49
N GLN A 157 13.75 1.14 3.76
CA GLN A 157 15.03 1.60 4.33
C GLN A 157 14.97 3.05 4.78
N ALA A 158 14.37 3.94 3.99
CA ALA A 158 14.19 5.36 4.34
C ALA A 158 13.35 5.51 5.62
N ILE A 159 12.26 4.74 5.77
CA ILE A 159 11.43 4.72 6.98
C ILE A 159 12.24 4.25 8.19
N ARG A 160 12.98 3.14 8.06
CA ARG A 160 13.86 2.62 9.11
C ARG A 160 14.86 3.68 9.57
N ASP A 161 15.48 4.39 8.64
CA ASP A 161 16.54 5.33 8.95
C ASP A 161 15.99 6.54 9.70
N VAL A 162 14.89 7.13 9.26
CA VAL A 162 14.26 8.24 9.97
C VAL A 162 13.72 7.81 11.34
N PHE A 163 13.16 6.61 11.47
CA PHE A 163 12.69 6.09 12.76
C PHE A 163 13.88 5.84 13.72
N SER A 164 14.99 5.31 13.20
CA SER A 164 16.19 5.08 13.99
C SER A 164 16.89 6.37 14.45
N GLU A 165 16.77 7.44 13.67
CA GLU A 165 17.24 8.77 14.03
C GLU A 165 16.33 9.43 15.06
N ARG A 166 15.01 9.32 14.87
CA ARG A 166 14.01 9.99 15.70
C ARG A 166 13.86 9.32 17.06
N TRP A 167 13.97 8.00 17.12
CA TRP A 167 13.80 7.18 18.33
C TRP A 167 14.98 6.19 18.46
N PRO A 168 16.19 6.69 18.78
CA PRO A 168 17.42 5.89 18.77
C PRO A 168 17.40 4.73 19.79
N GLU A 169 16.61 4.83 20.86
CA GLU A 169 16.40 3.77 21.84
C GLU A 169 15.75 2.51 21.24
N HIS A 170 15.03 2.64 20.15
CA HIS A 170 14.34 1.54 19.46
C HIS A 170 15.05 1.08 18.17
N LYS A 171 16.20 1.66 17.84
CA LYS A 171 16.95 1.42 16.60
C LYS A 171 17.17 -0.07 16.30
N GLY A 172 17.54 -0.86 17.31
CA GLY A 172 17.79 -2.30 17.13
C GLY A 172 16.55 -3.06 16.68
N GLN A 173 15.36 -2.70 17.20
CA GLN A 173 14.09 -3.30 16.78
C GLN A 173 13.74 -2.87 15.35
N PHE A 174 13.84 -1.59 15.02
CA PHE A 174 13.55 -1.09 13.67
C PHE A 174 14.43 -1.76 12.62
N GLN A 175 15.74 -1.93 12.91
CA GLN A 175 16.67 -2.62 12.03
C GLN A 175 16.30 -4.09 11.81
N SER A 176 15.96 -4.80 12.87
CA SER A 176 15.57 -6.22 12.79
C SER A 176 14.28 -6.42 11.99
N GLN A 177 13.24 -5.62 12.28
CA GLN A 177 11.94 -5.69 11.60
C GLN A 177 12.07 -5.29 10.12
N CYS A 178 12.82 -4.23 9.83
CA CYS A 178 13.16 -3.80 8.49
C CYS A 178 13.83 -4.94 7.70
N GLY A 179 14.83 -5.61 8.27
CA GLY A 179 15.48 -6.75 7.61
C GLY A 179 14.53 -7.88 7.24
N THR A 180 13.57 -8.20 8.11
CA THR A 180 12.52 -9.20 7.84
C THR A 180 11.60 -8.77 6.70
N LEU A 181 11.13 -7.51 6.71
CA LEU A 181 10.25 -6.98 5.66
C LEU A 181 10.96 -6.91 4.31
N MET A 182 12.23 -6.49 4.28
CA MET A 182 13.02 -6.46 3.06
C MET A 182 13.13 -7.85 2.42
N GLN A 183 13.44 -8.88 3.22
CA GLN A 183 13.49 -10.27 2.72
C GLN A 183 12.16 -10.73 2.14
N GLU A 184 11.03 -10.33 2.75
CA GLU A 184 9.70 -10.64 2.22
C GLU A 184 9.47 -9.95 0.86
N LEU A 185 9.76 -8.65 0.74
CA LEU A 185 9.61 -7.90 -0.52
C LEU A 185 10.54 -8.43 -1.62
N GLU A 186 11.77 -8.77 -1.28
CA GLU A 186 12.73 -9.39 -2.23
C GLU A 186 12.26 -10.76 -2.71
N ALA A 187 11.63 -11.56 -1.83
CA ALA A 187 11.04 -12.84 -2.23
C ALA A 187 9.84 -12.66 -3.18
N LEU A 188 8.98 -11.66 -2.92
CA LEU A 188 7.89 -11.30 -3.81
C LEU A 188 8.41 -10.81 -5.18
N ASP A 189 9.44 -9.95 -5.21
CA ASP A 189 10.08 -9.50 -6.45
C ASP A 189 10.60 -10.67 -7.28
N ALA A 190 11.29 -11.60 -6.64
CA ALA A 190 11.82 -12.79 -7.31
C ALA A 190 10.69 -13.68 -7.88
N GLU A 191 9.57 -13.83 -7.16
CA GLU A 191 8.43 -14.61 -7.64
C GLU A 191 7.77 -13.95 -8.85
N VAL A 192 7.50 -12.63 -8.82
CA VAL A 192 6.97 -11.90 -9.99
C VAL A 192 7.88 -12.08 -11.19
N LYS A 193 9.18 -11.91 -10.99
CA LYS A 193 10.18 -12.06 -12.03
C LYS A 193 10.13 -13.45 -12.68
N MET A 194 10.09 -14.52 -11.87
CA MET A 194 9.97 -15.90 -12.37
C MET A 194 8.66 -16.15 -13.16
N ILE A 195 7.57 -15.46 -12.81
CA ILE A 195 6.30 -15.59 -13.53
C ILE A 195 6.41 -14.94 -14.91
N VAL A 196 6.91 -13.70 -14.97
CA VAL A 196 6.99 -12.92 -16.21
C VAL A 196 8.08 -13.44 -17.15
N GLU A 197 9.21 -13.90 -16.61
CA GLU A 197 10.33 -14.44 -17.41
C GLU A 197 9.96 -15.66 -18.27
N LYS A 198 8.81 -16.29 -18.04
CA LYS A 198 8.33 -17.38 -18.89
C LYS A 198 8.08 -16.91 -20.34
N ASP A 199 7.46 -15.74 -20.48
CA ASP A 199 7.31 -15.06 -21.77
C ASP A 199 7.08 -13.55 -21.57
N PRO A 200 8.12 -12.74 -21.40
CA PRO A 200 7.99 -11.30 -21.21
C PRO A 200 7.45 -10.57 -22.44
N SER A 201 7.38 -11.25 -23.58
CA SER A 201 6.87 -10.66 -24.84
C SER A 201 5.34 -10.67 -24.94
N VAL A 202 4.62 -11.35 -24.02
CA VAL A 202 3.16 -11.39 -24.02
C VAL A 202 2.61 -9.96 -24.00
N PRO A 203 1.84 -9.55 -25.03
CA PRO A 203 1.25 -8.23 -25.05
C PRO A 203 0.10 -8.17 -24.05
N VAL A 204 0.09 -7.12 -23.23
CA VAL A 204 -0.98 -6.82 -22.27
C VAL A 204 -1.44 -5.38 -22.40
N VAL A 205 -2.68 -5.09 -22.02
CA VAL A 205 -3.17 -3.71 -21.86
C VAL A 205 -3.46 -3.49 -20.38
N PHE A 206 -3.10 -2.34 -19.86
CA PHE A 206 -3.45 -1.86 -18.53
C PHE A 206 -4.65 -0.92 -18.63
N SER A 207 -5.58 -1.06 -17.70
CA SER A 207 -6.80 -0.22 -17.66
C SER A 207 -6.50 1.24 -17.35
N HIS A 208 -5.47 1.49 -16.54
CA HIS A 208 -5.11 2.84 -16.07
C HIS A 208 -3.58 3.04 -16.02
N PRO A 209 -3.05 4.29 -16.15
CA PRO A 209 -1.62 4.57 -16.11
C PRO A 209 -1.05 4.56 -14.67
N VAL A 210 -1.17 3.42 -13.98
CA VAL A 210 -0.63 3.21 -12.62
C VAL A 210 0.46 2.15 -12.57
N TYR A 211 0.74 1.47 -13.71
CA TYR A 211 1.63 0.31 -13.73
C TYR A 211 3.02 0.60 -14.31
N GLN A 212 3.42 1.86 -14.50
CA GLN A 212 4.67 2.21 -15.17
C GLN A 212 5.89 1.60 -14.47
N TYR A 213 5.98 1.72 -13.13
CA TYR A 213 7.08 1.13 -12.37
C TYR A 213 7.08 -0.40 -12.42
N PHE A 214 5.89 -1.00 -12.35
CA PHE A 214 5.74 -2.44 -12.50
C PHE A 214 6.16 -2.93 -13.89
N ALA A 215 5.64 -2.30 -14.94
CA ALA A 215 5.96 -2.65 -16.32
C ALA A 215 7.46 -2.46 -16.62
N HIS A 216 8.05 -1.36 -16.14
CA HIS A 216 9.48 -1.10 -16.30
C HIS A 216 10.34 -2.12 -15.55
N ARG A 217 10.00 -2.42 -14.29
CA ARG A 217 10.77 -3.36 -13.44
C ARG A 217 10.87 -4.75 -14.06
N TYR A 218 9.76 -5.26 -14.57
CA TYR A 218 9.67 -6.64 -15.06
C TYR A 218 9.72 -6.76 -16.58
N GLY A 219 9.90 -5.64 -17.32
CA GLY A 219 10.04 -5.64 -18.77
C GLY A 219 8.78 -6.05 -19.51
N LEU A 220 7.60 -5.65 -19.03
CA LEU A 220 6.32 -6.05 -19.63
C LEU A 220 6.08 -5.38 -20.97
N ASN A 221 5.56 -6.13 -21.92
CA ASN A 221 5.08 -5.61 -23.20
C ASN A 221 3.67 -5.04 -23.04
N GLY A 222 3.55 -3.89 -22.37
CA GLY A 222 2.30 -3.26 -22.00
C GLY A 222 1.96 -2.02 -22.80
N ARG A 223 0.66 -1.76 -22.94
CA ARG A 223 0.06 -0.49 -23.36
C ARG A 223 -0.99 -0.11 -22.35
N THR A 224 -1.31 1.18 -22.24
CA THR A 224 -2.25 1.69 -21.25
C THR A 224 -3.43 2.36 -21.94
N VAL A 225 -4.64 2.14 -21.42
CA VAL A 225 -5.83 2.94 -21.67
C VAL A 225 -6.18 3.72 -20.41
N HIS A 226 -7.24 4.54 -20.44
CA HIS A 226 -7.71 5.31 -19.29
C HIS A 226 -9.14 4.91 -18.96
N TRP A 227 -9.31 3.73 -18.42
CA TRP A 227 -10.61 3.13 -18.11
C TRP A 227 -10.75 2.83 -16.64
N GLU A 228 -11.82 3.34 -16.06
CA GLU A 228 -12.20 3.03 -14.68
C GLU A 228 -12.96 1.70 -14.63
N PRO A 229 -12.77 0.86 -13.59
CA PRO A 229 -13.41 -0.46 -13.50
C PRO A 229 -14.94 -0.42 -13.51
N HIS A 230 -15.53 0.65 -12.98
CA HIS A 230 -16.97 0.78 -12.80
C HIS A 230 -17.64 1.69 -13.84
N GLU A 231 -16.88 2.34 -14.72
CA GLU A 231 -17.39 3.21 -15.76
C GLU A 231 -17.36 2.52 -17.13
N ILE A 232 -18.53 2.46 -17.79
CA ILE A 232 -18.60 1.87 -19.13
C ILE A 232 -17.90 2.81 -20.11
N PRO A 233 -16.83 2.36 -20.80
CA PRO A 233 -16.13 3.18 -21.79
C PRO A 233 -17.07 3.65 -22.89
N SER A 234 -16.90 4.88 -23.39
CA SER A 234 -17.66 5.43 -24.50
C SER A 234 -17.38 4.68 -25.81
N ASP A 235 -18.25 4.88 -26.80
CA ASP A 235 -18.06 4.27 -28.14
C ASP A 235 -16.73 4.67 -28.76
N ASP A 236 -16.28 5.93 -28.55
CA ASP A 236 -14.99 6.42 -29.05
C ASP A 236 -13.82 5.69 -28.33
N MET A 237 -13.89 5.51 -27.03
CA MET A 237 -12.89 4.76 -26.26
C MET A 237 -12.80 3.29 -26.71
N TRP A 238 -13.95 2.65 -27.01
CA TRP A 238 -13.95 1.30 -27.59
C TRP A 238 -13.32 1.26 -28.99
N GLN A 239 -13.50 2.30 -29.81
CA GLN A 239 -12.91 2.39 -31.14
C GLN A 239 -11.40 2.61 -31.07
N GLU A 240 -10.93 3.44 -30.15
CA GLU A 240 -9.50 3.64 -29.85
C GLU A 240 -8.87 2.34 -29.39
N PHE A 241 -9.52 1.61 -28.49
CA PHE A 241 -9.05 0.30 -28.03
C PHE A 241 -8.96 -0.73 -29.16
N ALA A 242 -9.95 -0.80 -30.04
CA ALA A 242 -9.90 -1.67 -31.21
C ALA A 242 -8.73 -1.30 -32.15
N THR A 243 -8.43 0.00 -32.30
CA THR A 243 -7.30 0.49 -33.07
C THR A 243 -5.97 0.10 -32.43
N LEU A 244 -5.85 0.25 -31.09
CA LEU A 244 -4.68 -0.18 -30.33
C LEU A 244 -4.42 -1.67 -30.52
N LEU A 245 -5.45 -2.52 -30.42
CA LEU A 245 -5.34 -3.97 -30.62
C LEU A 245 -4.88 -4.35 -32.04
N GLY A 246 -5.11 -3.51 -33.04
CA GLY A 246 -4.62 -3.71 -34.41
C GLY A 246 -3.08 -3.67 -34.51
N SER A 247 -2.41 -2.93 -33.61
CA SER A 247 -0.95 -2.80 -33.56
C SER A 247 -0.32 -3.52 -32.36
N HIS A 248 -1.10 -3.78 -31.31
CA HIS A 248 -0.69 -4.43 -30.07
C HIS A 248 -1.66 -5.59 -29.78
N THR A 249 -1.32 -6.77 -30.23
CA THR A 249 -2.20 -7.96 -30.27
C THR A 249 -2.41 -8.59 -28.88
N ALA A 250 -2.74 -7.75 -27.89
CA ALA A 250 -3.03 -8.19 -26.53
C ALA A 250 -4.28 -9.07 -26.45
N LYS A 251 -4.26 -10.02 -25.56
CA LYS A 251 -5.40 -10.87 -25.20
C LYS A 251 -5.87 -10.64 -23.75
N TRP A 252 -5.16 -9.78 -23.03
CA TRP A 252 -5.38 -9.53 -21.62
C TRP A 252 -5.48 -8.04 -21.35
N LEU A 253 -6.51 -7.65 -20.61
CA LEU A 253 -6.64 -6.35 -19.97
C LEU A 253 -6.47 -6.55 -18.46
N ILE A 254 -5.49 -5.84 -17.90
CA ILE A 254 -5.14 -5.87 -16.47
C ILE A 254 -5.80 -4.66 -15.82
N TRP A 255 -6.66 -4.89 -14.85
CA TRP A 255 -7.46 -3.89 -14.15
C TRP A 255 -6.91 -3.61 -12.76
N GLU A 256 -7.03 -2.37 -12.30
CA GLU A 256 -6.67 -1.98 -10.92
C GLU A 256 -7.74 -2.36 -9.89
N GLY A 257 -8.97 -2.62 -10.31
CA GLY A 257 -10.08 -3.09 -9.51
C GLY A 257 -11.01 -3.98 -10.34
N GLU A 258 -12.04 -4.52 -9.75
CA GLU A 258 -12.98 -5.44 -10.42
C GLU A 258 -13.83 -4.70 -11.45
N PRO A 259 -13.73 -5.00 -12.76
CA PRO A 259 -14.51 -4.35 -13.78
C PRO A 259 -15.98 -4.80 -13.77
N SER A 260 -16.87 -3.92 -14.22
CA SER A 260 -18.30 -4.25 -14.29
C SER A 260 -18.58 -5.43 -15.24
N PRO A 261 -19.62 -6.25 -14.97
CA PRO A 261 -19.96 -7.41 -15.81
C PRO A 261 -20.21 -7.05 -17.29
N ASP A 262 -20.75 -5.86 -17.56
CA ASP A 262 -21.01 -5.39 -18.92
C ASP A 262 -19.71 -5.13 -19.70
N ILE A 263 -18.70 -4.57 -19.03
CA ILE A 263 -17.35 -4.37 -19.59
C ILE A 263 -16.72 -5.73 -19.90
N ILE A 264 -16.77 -6.67 -18.95
CA ILE A 264 -16.23 -8.01 -19.13
C ILE A 264 -16.86 -8.69 -20.35
N ALA A 265 -18.19 -8.69 -20.43
CA ALA A 265 -18.91 -9.31 -21.55
C ALA A 265 -18.55 -8.69 -22.91
N LYS A 266 -18.33 -7.37 -22.94
CA LYS A 266 -17.90 -6.68 -24.16
C LYS A 266 -16.49 -7.07 -24.56
N LEU A 267 -15.54 -7.12 -23.61
CA LEU A 267 -14.15 -7.56 -23.85
C LEU A 267 -14.10 -9.01 -24.34
N GLU A 268 -14.85 -9.92 -23.72
CA GLU A 268 -14.95 -11.32 -24.14
C GLU A 268 -15.46 -11.45 -25.57
N SER A 269 -16.43 -10.60 -26.00
CA SER A 269 -16.90 -10.55 -27.38
C SER A 269 -15.79 -10.16 -28.38
N MET A 270 -14.76 -9.45 -27.90
CA MET A 270 -13.56 -9.06 -28.65
C MET A 270 -12.41 -10.06 -28.47
N SER A 271 -12.64 -11.19 -27.76
CA SER A 271 -11.63 -12.19 -27.40
C SER A 271 -10.52 -11.64 -26.49
N ILE A 272 -10.85 -10.66 -25.65
CA ILE A 272 -9.99 -10.11 -24.60
C ILE A 272 -10.47 -10.64 -23.25
N GLN A 273 -9.53 -11.14 -22.44
CA GLN A 273 -9.77 -11.60 -21.08
C GLN A 273 -9.37 -10.52 -20.08
N SER A 274 -10.00 -10.53 -18.92
CA SER A 274 -9.76 -9.60 -17.82
C SER A 274 -9.08 -10.30 -16.66
N VAL A 275 -8.12 -9.62 -16.03
CA VAL A 275 -7.59 -10.00 -14.71
C VAL A 275 -7.44 -8.73 -13.86
N VAL A 276 -7.53 -8.89 -12.55
CA VAL A 276 -7.30 -7.80 -11.60
C VAL A 276 -5.88 -7.90 -11.05
N PHE A 277 -5.18 -6.77 -11.06
CA PHE A 277 -3.93 -6.54 -10.38
C PHE A 277 -4.07 -5.24 -9.59
N ASP A 278 -4.43 -5.34 -8.32
CA ASP A 278 -4.65 -4.20 -7.43
C ASP A 278 -3.31 -3.53 -7.08
N PRO A 279 -3.11 -2.23 -7.38
CA PRO A 279 -1.94 -1.47 -6.96
C PRO A 279 -1.80 -1.33 -5.44
N CYS A 280 -2.87 -1.56 -4.70
CA CYS A 280 -2.92 -1.48 -3.24
C CYS A 280 -2.55 -0.08 -2.68
N ALA A 281 -2.97 0.99 -3.37
CA ALA A 281 -2.73 2.37 -2.93
C ALA A 281 -3.52 2.72 -1.67
N GLY A 282 -4.75 2.22 -1.57
CA GLY A 282 -5.61 2.26 -0.39
C GLY A 282 -5.51 1.00 0.46
N LYS A 283 -6.03 1.07 1.67
CA LYS A 283 -6.09 -0.10 2.57
C LYS A 283 -7.08 -1.13 2.03
N PRO A 284 -6.68 -2.39 1.82
CA PRO A 284 -7.59 -3.42 1.31
C PRO A 284 -8.64 -3.80 2.36
N ASP A 285 -9.82 -4.25 1.92
CA ASP A 285 -10.91 -4.73 2.78
C ASP A 285 -10.50 -5.96 3.62
N GLY A 286 -9.53 -6.72 3.16
CA GLY A 286 -9.03 -7.90 3.85
C GLY A 286 -7.58 -8.22 3.52
N GLY A 287 -6.87 -8.75 4.51
CA GLY A 287 -5.45 -9.04 4.37
C GLY A 287 -4.57 -7.79 4.55
N ASP A 288 -3.44 -7.79 3.86
CA ASP A 288 -2.43 -6.74 3.91
C ASP A 288 -1.75 -6.58 2.53
N PHE A 289 -0.83 -5.61 2.41
CA PHE A 289 -0.08 -5.37 1.19
C PHE A 289 0.57 -6.63 0.61
N ALA A 290 1.21 -7.44 1.44
CA ALA A 290 1.88 -8.66 0.97
C ALA A 290 0.87 -9.71 0.46
N SER A 291 -0.30 -9.82 1.09
CA SER A 291 -1.36 -10.73 0.63
C SER A 291 -1.99 -10.25 -0.68
N VAL A 292 -2.20 -8.94 -0.87
CA VAL A 292 -2.64 -8.38 -2.15
C VAL A 292 -1.62 -8.65 -3.25
N MET A 293 -0.32 -8.43 -3.00
CA MET A 293 0.72 -8.75 -3.98
C MET A 293 0.73 -10.24 -4.35
N ARG A 294 0.46 -11.15 -3.40
CA ARG A 294 0.34 -12.60 -3.71
C ARG A 294 -0.91 -12.91 -4.55
N LEU A 295 -2.04 -12.23 -4.33
CA LEU A 295 -3.22 -12.35 -5.18
C LEU A 295 -2.93 -11.84 -6.60
N ASN A 296 -2.24 -10.72 -6.72
CA ASN A 296 -1.79 -10.19 -7.99
C ASN A 296 -0.90 -11.18 -8.77
N MET A 297 -0.05 -11.95 -8.07
CA MET A 297 0.74 -13.01 -8.70
C MET A 297 -0.11 -14.15 -9.24
N VAL A 298 -1.26 -14.45 -8.65
CA VAL A 298 -2.20 -15.44 -9.20
C VAL A 298 -2.76 -14.92 -10.54
N ALA A 299 -3.13 -13.65 -10.62
CA ALA A 299 -3.55 -13.01 -11.87
C ALA A 299 -2.43 -13.06 -12.94
N LEU A 300 -1.20 -12.70 -12.56
CA LEU A 300 -0.05 -12.77 -13.48
C LEU A 300 0.23 -14.21 -13.96
N LYS A 301 0.11 -15.23 -13.11
CA LYS A 301 0.24 -16.64 -13.52
C LYS A 301 -0.80 -17.02 -14.56
N THR A 302 -2.00 -16.42 -14.53
CA THR A 302 -3.02 -16.63 -15.55
C THR A 302 -2.62 -16.00 -16.88
N VAL A 303 -2.01 -14.81 -16.86
CA VAL A 303 -1.55 -14.09 -18.06
C VAL A 303 -0.34 -14.76 -18.69
N TYR A 304 0.69 -15.06 -17.90
CA TYR A 304 2.00 -15.54 -18.35
C TYR A 304 2.19 -17.06 -18.25
N GLY A 305 1.23 -17.78 -17.69
CA GLY A 305 1.32 -19.24 -17.49
C GLY A 305 0.60 -20.09 -18.53
N GLN A 306 -0.16 -19.49 -19.44
CA GLN A 306 -0.90 -20.20 -20.49
C GLN A 306 -0.01 -20.41 -21.73
N GLN A 307 0.86 -21.39 -21.69
CA GLN A 307 1.51 -21.96 -22.87
C GLN A 307 1.18 -23.43 -22.99
#